data_7106deaf360e96946a5f75662ce1b414
#
_entry.id   7106deaf360e96946a5f75662ce1b414
#
_cell.length_a   1.000
_cell.length_b   1.000
_cell.length_c   1.000
_cell.angle_alpha   90.00
_cell.angle_beta   90.00
_cell.angle_gamma   90.00
#
_symmetry.space_group_name_H-M   'P 1'
#
loop_
_entity.id
_entity.type
_entity.pdbx_description
1 polymer ?
#
loop_
_entity_poly.entity_id
_entity_poly.type
_entity_poly.pdbx_seq_one_letter_code
_entity_poly.pdbx_strand_id
1 'polypeptide(L)'
;MIIGIDPGLDGGIAILDGWSIELLETVPTETKGGFIKRQVDAQKLGNILRAYPDAVCYLERVASRPGQGVGSVFSFGDTYGCIRGVLGALNIPVYMVAPQTWKKELKISSKEDSLKAIKELYPDLRWRKKDHNLAEAILIAMYGMKEREKNDKDDI
;
A
#
# COMPACT_ATOMS: atom_id res chain seq x y z
N MET A 1 14.22 2.40 -5.05
CA MET A 1 13.23 2.36 -3.94
C MET A 1 11.91 1.75 -4.41
N ILE A 2 11.20 1.08 -3.52
CA ILE A 2 9.90 0.47 -3.80
C ILE A 2 8.86 1.03 -2.84
N ILE A 3 7.74 1.49 -3.40
CA ILE A 3 6.56 1.91 -2.64
C ILE A 3 5.59 0.73 -2.61
N GLY A 4 5.11 0.35 -1.44
CA GLY A 4 4.00 -0.58 -1.25
C GLY A 4 2.81 0.16 -0.68
N ILE A 5 1.64 -0.03 -1.27
CA ILE A 5 0.41 0.61 -0.80
C ILE A 5 -0.69 -0.44 -0.61
N ASP A 6 -1.17 -0.55 0.64
CA ASP A 6 -2.46 -1.15 0.96
C ASP A 6 -3.51 -0.05 0.87
N PRO A 7 -4.36 -0.03 -0.18
CA PRO A 7 -5.27 1.08 -0.42
C PRO A 7 -6.51 1.00 0.48
N GLY A 8 -6.78 2.07 1.18
CA GLY A 8 -7.94 2.24 2.05
C GLY A 8 -7.82 3.51 2.87
N LEU A 9 -8.90 3.97 3.49
CA LEU A 9 -8.83 5.12 4.41
C LEU A 9 -8.01 4.81 5.66
N ASP A 10 -7.91 3.57 6.04
CA ASP A 10 -7.04 3.06 7.11
C ASP A 10 -5.85 2.26 6.54
N GLY A 11 -5.60 2.39 5.25
CA GLY A 11 -4.53 1.70 4.54
C GLY A 11 -3.14 2.16 4.96
N GLY A 12 -2.12 1.53 4.39
CA GLY A 12 -0.73 1.81 4.68
C GLY A 12 0.07 2.20 3.45
N ILE A 13 1.10 3.00 3.67
CA ILE A 13 2.15 3.33 2.69
C ILE A 13 3.48 2.95 3.32
N ALA A 14 4.24 2.11 2.63
CA ALA A 14 5.60 1.77 2.97
C ALA A 14 6.53 2.11 1.82
N ILE A 15 7.67 2.73 2.10
CA ILE A 15 8.72 2.98 1.11
C ILE A 15 9.97 2.30 1.60
N LEU A 16 10.51 1.39 0.78
CA LEU A 16 11.68 0.61 1.09
C LEU A 16 12.84 0.94 0.16
N ASP A 17 14.03 1.05 0.74
CA ASP A 17 15.31 1.00 0.03
C ASP A 17 16.05 -0.28 0.46
N GLY A 18 16.01 -1.31 -0.39
CA GLY A 18 16.35 -2.66 0.05
C GLY A 18 15.49 -3.07 1.25
N TRP A 19 16.11 -3.47 2.34
CA TRP A 19 15.43 -3.84 3.59
C TRP A 19 15.22 -2.69 4.56
N SER A 20 15.70 -1.48 4.24
CA SER A 20 15.48 -0.28 5.05
C SER A 20 14.10 0.30 4.81
N ILE A 21 13.39 0.62 5.89
CA ILE A 21 12.13 1.37 5.82
C ILE A 21 12.45 2.86 5.84
N GLU A 22 12.29 3.52 4.69
CA GLU A 22 12.48 4.97 4.55
C GLU A 22 11.24 5.75 5.01
N LEU A 23 10.05 5.17 4.80
CA LEU A 23 8.78 5.73 5.25
C LEU A 23 7.80 4.62 5.58
N LEU A 24 7.04 4.79 6.66
CA LEU A 24 5.93 3.94 7.03
C LEU A 24 4.83 4.78 7.67
N GLU A 25 3.76 5.02 6.94
CA GLU A 25 2.64 5.85 7.38
C GLU A 25 1.30 5.25 6.95
N THR A 26 0.24 5.65 7.64
CA THR A 26 -1.12 5.41 7.14
C THR A 26 -1.39 6.31 5.94
N VAL A 27 -2.27 5.86 5.04
CA VAL A 27 -2.76 6.72 3.94
C VAL A 27 -3.29 8.03 4.55
N PRO A 28 -2.79 9.20 4.12
CA PRO A 28 -3.23 10.46 4.69
C PRO A 28 -4.68 10.74 4.33
N THR A 29 -5.45 11.15 5.32
CA THR A 29 -6.88 11.44 5.16
C THR A 29 -7.23 12.81 5.73
N GLU A 30 -8.27 13.41 5.14
CA GLU A 30 -8.87 14.63 5.63
C GLU A 30 -10.37 14.42 5.95
N THR A 31 -10.90 15.20 6.87
CA THR A 31 -12.33 15.21 7.19
C THR A 31 -13.00 16.29 6.37
N LYS A 32 -14.05 15.91 5.63
CA LYS A 32 -14.94 16.87 4.96
C LYS A 32 -16.32 16.83 5.59
N GLY A 33 -16.97 17.98 5.63
CA GLY A 33 -18.35 18.07 6.08
C GLY A 33 -19.33 17.43 5.10
N GLY A 34 -20.54 17.08 5.57
CA GLY A 34 -21.60 16.50 4.74
C GLY A 34 -21.58 14.97 4.70
N PHE A 35 -21.94 14.39 3.56
CA PHE A 35 -22.06 12.94 3.40
C PHE A 35 -20.71 12.20 3.41
N ILE A 36 -19.65 12.83 2.94
CA ILE A 36 -18.30 12.27 2.95
C ILE A 36 -17.59 12.71 4.22
N LYS A 37 -17.58 11.83 5.22
CA LYS A 37 -16.97 12.14 6.52
C LYS A 37 -15.44 12.16 6.46
N ARG A 38 -14.81 11.29 5.64
CA ARG A 38 -13.38 11.15 5.53
C ARG A 38 -12.99 10.71 4.10
N GLN A 39 -11.96 11.30 3.56
CA GLN A 39 -11.42 10.98 2.24
C GLN A 39 -9.89 11.05 2.26
N VAL A 40 -9.24 10.55 1.21
CA VAL A 40 -7.80 10.70 1.04
C VAL A 40 -7.44 12.18 0.89
N ASP A 41 -6.47 12.63 1.65
CA ASP A 41 -5.82 13.93 1.45
C ASP A 41 -4.83 13.81 0.29
N ALA A 42 -5.31 14.10 -0.92
CA ALA A 42 -4.53 13.99 -2.15
C ALA A 42 -3.29 14.89 -2.14
N GLN A 43 -3.38 16.07 -1.55
CA GLN A 43 -2.26 17.02 -1.48
C GLN A 43 -1.16 16.48 -0.56
N LYS A 44 -1.53 16.00 0.62
CA LYS A 44 -0.57 15.42 1.56
C LYS A 44 0.05 14.14 1.00
N LEU A 45 -0.75 13.28 0.38
CA LEU A 45 -0.25 12.08 -0.31
C LEU A 45 0.74 12.46 -1.42
N GLY A 46 0.41 13.45 -2.23
CA GLY A 46 1.29 13.94 -3.29
C GLY A 46 2.61 14.51 -2.75
N ASN A 47 2.56 15.23 -1.62
CA ASN A 47 3.77 15.76 -0.99
C ASN A 47 4.70 14.66 -0.45
N ILE A 48 4.11 13.60 0.14
CA ILE A 48 4.86 12.43 0.60
C ILE A 48 5.56 11.75 -0.59
N LEU A 49 4.79 11.41 -1.62
CA LEU A 49 5.30 10.62 -2.74
C LEU A 49 6.27 11.39 -3.64
N ARG A 50 6.14 12.72 -3.73
CA ARG A 50 7.05 13.58 -4.51
C ARG A 50 8.49 13.55 -4.00
N ALA A 51 8.71 13.20 -2.74
CA ALA A 51 10.06 13.04 -2.18
C ALA A 51 10.79 11.80 -2.75
N TYR A 52 10.10 10.92 -3.47
CA TYR A 52 10.64 9.66 -3.99
C TYR A 52 10.40 9.51 -5.51
N PRO A 53 10.92 10.41 -6.34
CA PRO A 53 10.58 10.49 -7.77
C PRO A 53 11.03 9.26 -8.58
N ASP A 54 12.08 8.57 -8.14
CA ASP A 54 12.64 7.39 -8.81
C ASP A 54 12.08 6.07 -8.26
N ALA A 55 11.10 6.14 -7.39
CA ALA A 55 10.47 4.95 -6.81
C ALA A 55 9.47 4.32 -7.79
N VAL A 56 9.26 3.02 -7.62
CA VAL A 56 8.24 2.24 -8.33
C VAL A 56 7.20 1.79 -7.30
N CYS A 57 5.92 1.92 -7.63
CA CYS A 57 4.83 1.57 -6.72
C CYS A 57 4.23 0.21 -7.05
N TYR A 58 4.10 -0.62 -6.03
CA TYR A 58 3.23 -1.80 -6.01
C TYR A 58 1.98 -1.47 -5.20
N LEU A 59 0.86 -1.43 -5.90
CA LEU A 59 -0.45 -1.09 -5.33
C LEU A 59 -1.32 -2.34 -5.29
N GLU A 60 -1.85 -2.67 -4.12
CA GLU A 60 -2.79 -3.78 -4.02
C GLU A 60 -4.02 -3.52 -4.90
N ARG A 61 -4.34 -4.48 -5.75
CA ARG A 61 -5.50 -4.43 -6.61
C ARG A 61 -6.76 -4.75 -5.82
N VAL A 62 -7.68 -3.83 -5.83
CA VAL A 62 -8.95 -3.97 -5.12
C VAL A 62 -10.13 -4.00 -6.08
N ALA A 63 -11.19 -4.70 -5.68
CA ALA A 63 -12.44 -4.79 -6.41
C ALA A 63 -13.61 -4.78 -5.44
N SER A 64 -14.76 -4.32 -5.92
CA SER A 64 -16.02 -4.46 -5.18
C SER A 64 -16.40 -5.94 -5.06
N ARG A 65 -17.10 -6.29 -3.99
CA ARG A 65 -17.63 -7.64 -3.76
C ARG A 65 -19.16 -7.60 -3.74
N PRO A 66 -19.83 -8.66 -4.21
CA PRO A 66 -21.26 -8.78 -4.07
C PRO A 66 -21.68 -8.59 -2.59
N GLY A 67 -22.77 -7.87 -2.35
CA GLY A 67 -23.28 -7.63 -1.00
C GLY A 67 -22.67 -6.47 -0.24
N GLN A 68 -21.69 -5.76 -0.81
CA GLN A 68 -21.22 -4.50 -0.23
C GLN A 68 -22.27 -3.40 -0.39
N GLY A 69 -22.42 -2.54 0.63
CA GLY A 69 -23.28 -1.36 0.54
C GLY A 69 -22.76 -0.35 -0.49
N VAL A 70 -23.68 0.29 -1.22
CA VAL A 70 -23.36 1.26 -2.28
C VAL A 70 -22.42 2.35 -1.80
N GLY A 71 -22.66 2.93 -0.61
CA GLY A 71 -21.81 3.97 -0.02
C GLY A 71 -20.38 3.48 0.26
N SER A 72 -20.23 2.25 0.71
CA SER A 72 -18.90 1.64 0.94
C SER A 72 -18.14 1.42 -0.35
N VAL A 73 -18.82 0.94 -1.39
CA VAL A 73 -18.23 0.73 -2.73
C VAL A 73 -17.79 2.07 -3.32
N PHE A 74 -18.64 3.10 -3.22
CA PHE A 74 -18.32 4.43 -3.71
C PHE A 74 -17.09 5.03 -2.99
N SER A 75 -17.11 5.03 -1.65
CA SER A 75 -16.00 5.54 -0.84
C SER A 75 -14.68 4.80 -1.10
N PHE A 76 -14.77 3.49 -1.31
CA PHE A 76 -13.61 2.68 -1.61
C PHE A 76 -13.06 2.94 -3.02
N GLY A 77 -13.95 3.10 -4.01
CA GLY A 77 -13.60 3.48 -5.38
C GLY A 77 -12.97 4.87 -5.46
N ASP A 78 -13.52 5.84 -4.72
CA ASP A 78 -12.99 7.20 -4.60
C ASP A 78 -11.57 7.19 -3.99
N THR A 79 -11.38 6.48 -2.89
CA THR A 79 -10.07 6.30 -2.23
C THR A 79 -9.03 5.71 -3.19
N TYR A 80 -9.40 4.62 -3.87
CA TYR A 80 -8.53 3.94 -4.81
C TYR A 80 -8.21 4.77 -6.04
N GLY A 81 -9.22 5.46 -6.57
CA GLY A 81 -9.07 6.39 -7.69
C GLY A 81 -8.16 7.57 -7.36
N CYS A 82 -8.32 8.15 -6.15
CA CYS A 82 -7.48 9.23 -5.67
C CYS A 82 -6.00 8.81 -5.59
N ILE A 83 -5.70 7.66 -4.95
CA ILE A 83 -4.33 7.13 -4.85
C ILE A 83 -3.71 6.93 -6.24
N ARG A 84 -4.44 6.28 -7.15
CA ARG A 84 -3.98 6.08 -8.52
C ARG A 84 -3.77 7.39 -9.28
N GLY A 85 -4.66 8.34 -9.08
CA GLY A 85 -4.57 9.66 -9.70
C GLY A 85 -3.32 10.43 -9.25
N VAL A 86 -3.02 10.41 -7.96
CA VAL A 86 -1.82 11.04 -7.41
C VAL A 86 -0.55 10.38 -7.95
N LEU A 87 -0.47 9.05 -7.94
CA LEU A 87 0.67 8.30 -8.50
C LEU A 87 0.88 8.63 -9.99
N GLY A 88 -0.21 8.63 -10.78
CA GLY A 88 -0.16 8.98 -12.20
C GLY A 88 0.27 10.41 -12.45
N ALA A 89 -0.23 11.38 -11.69
CA ALA A 89 0.14 12.79 -11.81
C ALA A 89 1.62 13.04 -11.47
N LEU A 90 2.22 12.20 -10.64
CA LEU A 90 3.64 12.25 -10.29
C LEU A 90 4.52 11.41 -11.23
N ASN A 91 3.95 10.77 -12.25
CA ASN A 91 4.64 9.84 -13.16
C ASN A 91 5.37 8.69 -12.43
N ILE A 92 4.87 8.26 -11.28
CA ILE A 92 5.40 7.10 -10.57
C ILE A 92 4.88 5.83 -11.26
N PRO A 93 5.76 4.93 -11.75
CA PRO A 93 5.32 3.66 -12.33
C PRO A 93 4.54 2.82 -11.32
N VAL A 94 3.37 2.31 -11.72
CA VAL A 94 2.49 1.55 -10.83
C VAL A 94 2.27 0.14 -11.37
N TYR A 95 2.58 -0.86 -10.54
CA TYR A 95 2.24 -2.26 -10.75
C TYR A 95 1.12 -2.65 -9.79
N MET A 96 -0.03 -3.03 -10.35
CA MET A 96 -1.15 -3.48 -9.54
C MET A 96 -1.04 -4.99 -9.28
N VAL A 97 -1.06 -5.39 -8.02
CA VAL A 97 -0.95 -6.78 -7.60
C VAL A 97 -2.21 -7.24 -6.87
N ALA A 98 -2.73 -8.40 -7.26
CA ALA A 98 -3.87 -9.00 -6.55
C ALA A 98 -3.45 -9.48 -5.15
N PRO A 99 -4.33 -9.35 -4.14
CA PRO A 99 -4.03 -9.82 -2.78
C PRO A 99 -3.58 -11.29 -2.72
N GLN A 100 -4.23 -12.15 -3.50
CA GLN A 100 -3.90 -13.57 -3.55
C GLN A 100 -2.48 -13.83 -4.07
N THR A 101 -1.99 -12.99 -4.98
CA THR A 101 -0.68 -13.15 -5.61
C THR A 101 0.44 -12.88 -4.60
N TRP A 102 0.46 -11.71 -3.99
CA TRP A 102 1.53 -11.37 -3.05
C TRP A 102 1.44 -12.18 -1.74
N LYS A 103 0.22 -12.48 -1.28
CA LYS A 103 0.01 -13.32 -0.08
C LYS A 103 0.52 -14.73 -0.29
N LYS A 104 0.26 -15.33 -1.45
CA LYS A 104 0.77 -16.66 -1.81
C LYS A 104 2.30 -16.68 -1.89
N GLU A 105 2.90 -15.69 -2.58
CA GLU A 105 4.35 -15.59 -2.75
C GLU A 105 5.08 -15.44 -1.41
N LEU A 106 4.51 -14.66 -0.49
CA LEU A 106 5.09 -14.41 0.84
C LEU A 106 4.57 -15.36 1.93
N LYS A 107 3.73 -16.35 1.58
CA LYS A 107 3.14 -17.34 2.49
C LYS A 107 2.33 -16.70 3.64
N ILE A 108 1.57 -15.66 3.32
CA ILE A 108 0.69 -14.93 4.23
C ILE A 108 -0.74 -15.44 4.05
N SER A 109 -1.41 -15.87 5.10
CA SER A 109 -2.77 -16.39 5.06
C SER A 109 -3.79 -15.50 5.79
N SER A 110 -3.35 -14.69 6.73
CA SER A 110 -4.22 -13.82 7.53
C SER A 110 -3.56 -12.46 7.83
N LYS A 111 -4.34 -11.53 8.39
CA LYS A 111 -3.82 -10.24 8.89
C LYS A 111 -2.88 -10.43 10.07
N GLU A 112 -3.14 -11.43 10.89
CA GLU A 112 -2.28 -11.83 11.99
C GLU A 112 -0.92 -12.33 11.49
N ASP A 113 -0.91 -13.11 10.41
CA ASP A 113 0.32 -13.57 9.77
C ASP A 113 1.13 -12.40 9.19
N SER A 114 0.47 -11.43 8.55
CA SER A 114 1.11 -10.21 8.06
C SER A 114 1.85 -9.49 9.17
N LEU A 115 1.16 -9.26 10.29
CA LEU A 115 1.75 -8.56 11.43
C LEU A 115 2.86 -9.37 12.11
N LYS A 116 2.69 -10.72 12.20
CA LYS A 116 3.71 -11.61 12.76
C LYS A 116 4.98 -11.58 11.91
N ALA A 117 4.86 -11.75 10.60
CA ALA A 117 6.00 -11.73 9.69
C ALA A 117 6.80 -10.43 9.79
N ILE A 118 6.12 -9.28 9.86
CA ILE A 118 6.79 -7.99 9.96
C ILE A 118 7.42 -7.77 11.34
N LYS A 119 6.83 -8.27 12.43
CA LYS A 119 7.45 -8.24 13.77
C LYS A 119 8.77 -9.04 13.83
N GLU A 120 8.82 -10.14 13.11
CA GLU A 120 10.03 -10.98 13.05
C GLU A 120 11.13 -10.29 12.21
N LEU A 121 10.77 -9.58 11.15
CA LEU A 121 11.71 -8.87 10.28
C LEU A 121 12.19 -7.53 10.86
N TYR A 122 11.33 -6.84 11.59
CA TYR A 122 11.59 -5.53 12.17
C TYR A 122 11.26 -5.52 13.68
N PRO A 123 12.02 -6.27 14.50
CA PRO A 123 11.72 -6.45 15.93
C PRO A 123 11.88 -5.16 16.74
N ASP A 124 12.68 -4.22 16.27
CA ASP A 124 12.94 -2.95 16.96
C ASP A 124 11.78 -1.94 16.80
N LEU A 125 10.85 -2.19 15.88
CA LEU A 125 9.67 -1.37 15.70
C LEU A 125 8.54 -1.82 16.64
N ARG A 126 7.86 -0.81 17.20
CA ARG A 126 6.67 -1.07 18.04
C ARG A 126 5.45 -1.30 17.19
N TRP A 127 4.91 -2.51 17.22
CA TRP A 127 3.73 -2.92 16.45
C TRP A 127 2.52 -3.10 17.37
N ARG A 128 1.40 -2.46 17.03
CA ARG A 128 0.11 -2.64 17.69
C ARG A 128 -0.74 -3.60 16.87
N LYS A 129 -1.75 -4.21 17.48
CA LYS A 129 -2.68 -5.12 16.79
C LYS A 129 -3.36 -4.47 15.58
N LYS A 130 -3.62 -3.17 15.63
CA LYS A 130 -4.26 -2.40 14.56
C LYS A 130 -3.33 -2.05 13.39
N ASP A 131 -2.03 -2.25 13.51
CA ASP A 131 -1.03 -1.84 12.50
C ASP A 131 -0.88 -2.86 11.37
N HIS A 132 -1.84 -3.80 11.22
CA HIS A 132 -1.81 -4.81 10.16
C HIS A 132 -1.81 -4.22 8.74
N ASN A 133 -2.44 -3.08 8.50
CA ASN A 133 -2.43 -2.42 7.19
C ASN A 133 -1.05 -1.83 6.87
N LEU A 134 -0.33 -1.34 7.87
CA LEU A 134 1.07 -0.91 7.72
C LEU A 134 1.97 -2.11 7.41
N ALA A 135 1.76 -3.24 8.11
CA ALA A 135 2.47 -4.48 7.85
C ALA A 135 2.20 -4.98 6.42
N GLU A 136 0.95 -4.94 5.95
CA GLU A 136 0.60 -5.32 4.59
C GLU A 136 1.25 -4.41 3.54
N ALA A 137 1.34 -3.09 3.79
CA ALA A 137 2.05 -2.16 2.91
C ALA A 137 3.55 -2.51 2.76
N ILE A 138 4.21 -2.88 3.86
CA ILE A 138 5.60 -3.36 3.81
C ILE A 138 5.69 -4.66 2.99
N LEU A 139 4.82 -5.62 3.24
CA LEU A 139 4.81 -6.90 2.52
C LEU A 139 4.56 -6.72 1.02
N ILE A 140 3.69 -5.80 0.62
CA ILE A 140 3.46 -5.45 -0.78
C ILE A 140 4.73 -4.85 -1.40
N ALA A 141 5.44 -3.97 -0.69
CA ALA A 141 6.72 -3.44 -1.16
C ALA A 141 7.78 -4.55 -1.28
N MET A 142 7.87 -5.46 -0.31
CA MET A 142 8.78 -6.61 -0.35
C MET A 142 8.48 -7.57 -1.51
N TYR A 143 7.20 -7.80 -1.79
CA TYR A 143 6.79 -8.53 -2.99
C TYR A 143 7.33 -7.85 -4.24
N GLY A 144 7.19 -6.53 -4.33
CA GLY A 144 7.72 -5.74 -5.44
C GLY A 144 9.23 -5.86 -5.62
N MET A 145 9.99 -5.87 -4.53
CA MET A 145 11.44 -6.10 -4.59
C MET A 145 11.77 -7.47 -5.19
N LYS A 146 11.11 -8.53 -4.72
CA LYS A 146 11.31 -9.89 -5.25
C LYS A 146 10.98 -10.01 -6.74
N GLU A 147 9.90 -9.38 -7.20
CA GLU A 147 9.51 -9.41 -8.61
C GLU A 147 10.57 -8.71 -9.49
N ARG A 148 11.12 -7.61 -9.03
CA ARG A 148 12.18 -6.92 -9.76
C ARG A 148 13.47 -7.74 -9.82
N GLU A 149 13.87 -8.37 -8.72
CA GLU A 149 15.04 -9.26 -8.69
C GLU A 149 14.90 -10.48 -9.63
N LYS A 150 13.68 -10.99 -9.83
CA LYS A 150 13.41 -12.05 -10.80
C LYS A 150 13.60 -11.55 -12.22
N ASN A 151 12.99 -10.41 -12.56
CA ASN A 151 13.06 -9.82 -13.90
C ASN A 151 14.50 -9.46 -14.29
N ASP A 152 15.28 -8.89 -13.37
CA ASP A 152 16.69 -8.56 -13.61
C ASP A 152 17.57 -9.81 -13.87
N LYS A 153 17.17 -11.00 -13.42
CA LYS A 153 17.86 -12.26 -13.66
C LYS A 153 17.47 -12.91 -14.99
N ASP A 154 16.25 -12.66 -15.45
CA ASP A 154 15.74 -13.23 -16.72
C ASP A 154 16.25 -12.43 -17.95
N ASP A 155 16.78 -11.21 -17.74
CA ASP A 155 17.35 -10.35 -18.77
C ASP A 155 18.87 -10.56 -19.01
N ILE A 156 19.51 -11.54 -18.34
CA ILE A 156 20.93 -11.93 -18.47
C ILE A 156 21.07 -13.28 -19.20
#